data_40424314eb9e0a1c2bdd3debc83dc5d1
#
_entry.id   40424314eb9e0a1c2bdd3debc83dc5d1
#
_cell.length_a   1.000
_cell.length_b   1.000
_cell.length_c   1.000
_cell.angle_alpha   90.00
_cell.angle_beta   90.00
_cell.angle_gamma   90.00
#
_symmetry.space_group_name_H-M   'P 1'
#
loop_
_entity.id
_entity.type
_entity.pdbx_description
1 polymer ?
#
loop_
_entity_poly.entity_id
_entity_poly.type
_entity_poly.pdbx_seq_one_letter_code
_entity_poly.pdbx_strand_id
1 'polypeptide(L)'
;MLNALKSEVKMNCPDCNLRCQSFGRHRSGLRRFRCRQCKRTFTEAHRLTLDEMYVSQSKTLLALQLLIEGNSIRSTMRITGMDQNTIMKLLVLAGERCEKLMGRLIVNVPARDVQADEIWGYVRKKEAHKLPTEENDNSIGDAYCFVAIERNSKLVLNFALGRRDQKTTDVFVEGLRAATSPQHFQITTDGFQPYISAITTTLSDRCDFAQLIKVYGKSMEEEHRYSPPEVLEPLPKPIMGEPDPDLICTSHVERQNLTIRMSMRRMTRLTNAFSKKWENLWAAYCLHFAYYNFCRVHKTLRVTPAMEAGIADHVWEIRELLA
;
A
#
# COMPACT_ATOMS: atom_id res chain seq x y z
N MET A 1 16.69 48.29 3.90
CA MET A 1 15.27 48.53 3.55
C MET A 1 14.95 47.81 2.25
N LEU A 2 14.48 46.59 2.31
CA LEU A 2 14.06 45.80 1.13
C LEU A 2 12.52 45.86 1.08
N ASN A 3 11.99 46.71 0.22
CA ASN A 3 10.58 46.74 -0.14
C ASN A 3 10.28 45.48 -0.98
N ALA A 4 9.72 44.45 -0.33
CA ALA A 4 9.11 43.34 -1.04
C ALA A 4 7.88 43.85 -1.79
N LEU A 5 7.98 43.96 -3.10
CA LEU A 5 6.88 44.20 -4.03
C LEU A 5 5.82 43.14 -3.81
N LYS A 6 4.74 43.49 -3.08
CA LYS A 6 3.53 42.67 -2.98
C LYS A 6 2.90 42.64 -4.39
N SER A 7 3.13 41.56 -5.13
CA SER A 7 2.41 41.34 -6.39
C SER A 7 0.91 41.28 -6.08
N GLU A 8 0.17 42.29 -6.50
CA GLU A 8 -1.30 42.27 -6.44
C GLU A 8 -1.83 41.20 -7.41
N VAL A 9 -2.26 40.09 -6.86
CA VAL A 9 -2.97 39.08 -7.63
C VAL A 9 -4.30 39.69 -8.06
N LYS A 10 -4.42 40.00 -9.34
CA LYS A 10 -5.63 40.51 -9.98
C LYS A 10 -6.58 39.35 -10.25
N MET A 11 -7.76 39.35 -9.65
CA MET A 11 -8.79 38.32 -9.83
C MET A 11 -10.06 38.91 -10.43
N ASN A 12 -10.63 38.22 -11.42
CA ASN A 12 -11.91 38.57 -12.04
C ASN A 12 -13.05 37.77 -11.41
N CYS A 13 -14.24 38.35 -11.41
CA CYS A 13 -15.46 37.68 -10.96
C CYS A 13 -15.79 36.50 -11.87
N PRO A 14 -16.07 35.31 -11.33
CA PRO A 14 -16.45 34.16 -12.14
C PRO A 14 -17.75 34.36 -12.95
N ASP A 15 -18.68 35.22 -12.45
CA ASP A 15 -19.96 35.44 -13.08
C ASP A 15 -19.98 36.67 -14.05
N CYS A 16 -19.34 37.74 -13.61
CA CYS A 16 -19.41 39.03 -14.35
C CYS A 16 -18.13 39.27 -15.19
N ASN A 17 -17.09 38.47 -15.01
CA ASN A 17 -15.74 38.63 -15.57
C ASN A 17 -15.08 40.02 -15.28
N LEU A 18 -15.62 40.78 -14.32
CA LEU A 18 -15.09 42.07 -13.93
C LEU A 18 -14.08 41.96 -12.80
N ARG A 19 -13.11 42.87 -12.80
CA ARG A 19 -12.07 42.95 -11.76
C ARG A 19 -12.68 43.11 -10.36
N CYS A 20 -12.27 42.22 -9.44
CA CYS A 20 -12.72 42.21 -8.07
C CYS A 20 -11.76 42.95 -7.13
N GLN A 21 -12.29 43.40 -6.01
CA GLN A 21 -11.51 43.99 -4.92
C GLN A 21 -11.13 42.93 -3.90
N SER A 22 -9.96 43.08 -3.27
CA SER A 22 -9.58 42.27 -2.11
C SER A 22 -10.58 42.44 -0.98
N PHE A 23 -11.03 41.35 -0.33
CA PHE A 23 -12.02 41.33 0.73
C PHE A 23 -11.56 40.50 1.93
N GLY A 24 -10.32 40.70 2.36
CA GLY A 24 -9.70 40.01 3.48
C GLY A 24 -9.28 38.57 3.17
N ARG A 25 -9.28 37.74 4.20
CA ARG A 25 -8.90 36.30 4.10
C ARG A 25 -10.02 35.42 4.66
N HIS A 26 -10.15 34.25 4.07
CA HIS A 26 -10.97 33.15 4.61
C HIS A 26 -10.24 32.49 5.79
N ARG A 27 -10.97 31.77 6.66
CA ARG A 27 -10.40 30.99 7.78
C ARG A 27 -9.33 29.97 7.37
N SER A 28 -9.34 29.56 6.10
CA SER A 28 -8.31 28.70 5.49
C SER A 28 -7.01 29.43 5.11
N GLY A 29 -6.91 30.75 5.34
CA GLY A 29 -5.77 31.58 4.97
C GLY A 29 -5.83 32.15 3.55
N LEU A 30 -6.71 31.64 2.68
CA LEU A 30 -6.85 32.09 1.30
C LEU A 30 -7.38 33.51 1.21
N ARG A 31 -6.94 34.24 0.19
CA ARG A 31 -7.44 35.59 -0.09
C ARG A 31 -8.90 35.52 -0.53
N ARG A 32 -9.73 36.40 -0.02
CA ARG A 32 -11.11 36.59 -0.46
C ARG A 32 -11.22 37.81 -1.35
N PHE A 33 -12.11 37.71 -2.32
CA PHE A 33 -12.42 38.77 -3.27
C PHE A 33 -13.91 39.03 -3.30
N ARG A 34 -14.31 40.28 -3.59
CA ARG A 34 -15.69 40.68 -3.74
C ARG A 34 -15.86 41.40 -5.07
N CYS A 35 -16.85 40.99 -5.85
CA CYS A 35 -17.25 41.71 -7.06
C CYS A 35 -18.00 43.00 -6.68
N ARG A 36 -17.62 44.12 -7.29
CA ARG A 36 -18.31 45.42 -7.05
C ARG A 36 -19.71 45.45 -7.67
N GLN A 37 -19.94 44.72 -8.77
CA GLN A 37 -21.20 44.70 -9.49
C GLN A 37 -22.20 43.73 -8.89
N CYS A 38 -21.92 42.39 -8.93
CA CYS A 38 -22.85 41.38 -8.44
C CYS A 38 -22.75 41.10 -6.92
N LYS A 39 -21.82 41.77 -6.22
CA LYS A 39 -21.57 41.64 -4.76
C LYS A 39 -21.12 40.22 -4.34
N ARG A 40 -20.99 39.26 -5.25
CA ARG A 40 -20.50 37.91 -4.95
C ARG A 40 -19.13 37.97 -4.29
N THR A 41 -18.97 37.14 -3.26
CA THR A 41 -17.67 36.90 -2.61
C THR A 41 -17.18 35.53 -2.92
N PHE A 42 -15.91 35.40 -3.23
CA PHE A 42 -15.23 34.10 -3.50
C PHE A 42 -13.78 34.17 -3.02
N THR A 43 -13.13 33.02 -2.93
CA THR A 43 -11.71 32.92 -2.58
C THR A 43 -10.87 32.71 -3.85
N GLU A 44 -9.58 33.00 -3.76
CA GLU A 44 -8.63 32.53 -4.77
C GLU A 44 -8.72 30.99 -4.93
N ALA A 45 -8.32 30.49 -6.11
CA ALA A 45 -8.34 29.04 -6.37
C ALA A 45 -7.48 28.28 -5.34
N HIS A 46 -8.04 27.23 -4.79
CA HIS A 46 -7.27 26.32 -3.96
C HIS A 46 -6.33 25.52 -4.86
N ARG A 47 -5.06 25.46 -4.52
CA ARG A 47 -4.20 24.39 -4.98
C ARG A 47 -4.57 23.15 -4.18
N LEU A 48 -5.44 22.33 -4.73
CA LEU A 48 -5.85 21.07 -4.12
C LEU A 48 -4.71 20.07 -4.28
N THR A 49 -4.29 19.45 -3.20
CA THR A 49 -3.22 18.45 -3.22
C THR A 49 -3.77 17.10 -3.65
N LEU A 50 -5.01 16.80 -3.26
CA LEU A 50 -5.73 15.59 -3.60
C LEU A 50 -7.20 15.96 -3.84
N ASP A 51 -7.65 15.85 -5.09
CA ASP A 51 -9.02 16.10 -5.52
C ASP A 51 -9.66 17.34 -4.86
N GLU A 52 -10.87 17.23 -4.32
CA GLU A 52 -11.59 18.33 -3.68
C GLU A 52 -11.23 18.59 -2.20
N MET A 53 -10.14 18.01 -1.70
CA MET A 53 -9.76 18.17 -0.29
C MET A 53 -9.15 19.55 0.01
N TYR A 54 -9.83 20.32 0.87
CA TYR A 54 -9.38 21.64 1.36
C TYR A 54 -8.32 21.53 2.47
N VAL A 55 -7.32 20.69 2.28
CA VAL A 55 -6.18 20.51 3.20
C VAL A 55 -4.94 21.08 2.55
N SER A 56 -4.10 21.79 3.31
CA SER A 56 -2.84 22.29 2.77
C SER A 56 -1.90 21.14 2.40
N GLN A 57 -1.10 21.33 1.36
CA GLN A 57 -0.15 20.32 0.90
C GLN A 57 0.80 19.85 2.01
N SER A 58 1.29 20.77 2.83
CA SER A 58 2.18 20.44 3.94
C SER A 58 1.53 19.52 4.98
N LYS A 59 0.26 19.79 5.35
CA LYS A 59 -0.47 18.91 6.27
C LYS A 59 -0.81 17.57 5.65
N THR A 60 -1.15 17.55 4.36
CA THR A 60 -1.39 16.30 3.59
C THR A 60 -0.15 15.40 3.63
N LEU A 61 1.00 15.93 3.22
CA LEU A 61 2.25 15.17 3.18
C LEU A 61 2.67 14.71 4.58
N LEU A 62 2.57 15.58 5.60
CA LEU A 62 2.88 15.20 6.98
C LEU A 62 1.95 14.07 7.48
N ALA A 63 0.65 14.13 7.21
CA ALA A 63 -0.27 13.09 7.64
C ALA A 63 0.04 11.74 6.96
N LEU A 64 0.32 11.74 5.66
CA LEU A 64 0.71 10.52 4.94
C LEU A 64 2.04 9.96 5.43
N GLN A 65 3.05 10.83 5.66
CA GLN A 65 4.34 10.41 6.23
C GLN A 65 4.14 9.73 7.59
N LEU A 66 3.33 10.31 8.48
CA LEU A 66 3.05 9.72 9.78
C LEU A 66 2.36 8.35 9.67
N LEU A 67 1.44 8.18 8.72
CA LEU A 67 0.78 6.89 8.50
C LEU A 67 1.73 5.82 7.97
N ILE A 68 2.63 6.18 7.06
CA ILE A 68 3.66 5.30 6.49
C ILE A 68 4.69 4.88 7.56
N GLU A 69 5.01 5.77 8.50
CA GLU A 69 5.90 5.51 9.63
C GLU A 69 5.20 4.76 10.79
N GLY A 70 4.06 4.15 10.54
CA GLY A 70 3.36 3.30 11.49
C GLY A 70 2.61 4.04 12.59
N ASN A 71 2.38 5.35 12.45
CA ASN A 71 1.58 6.10 13.41
C ASN A 71 0.10 5.75 13.31
N SER A 72 -0.59 5.74 14.45
CA SER A 72 -2.03 5.53 14.47
C SER A 72 -2.77 6.76 13.94
N ILE A 73 -4.01 6.57 13.46
CA ILE A 73 -4.89 7.68 13.08
C ILE A 73 -5.01 8.71 14.21
N ARG A 74 -5.18 8.25 15.45
CA ARG A 74 -5.29 9.15 16.63
C ARG A 74 -4.00 9.92 16.92
N SER A 75 -2.83 9.29 16.70
CA SER A 75 -1.54 9.99 16.81
C SER A 75 -1.41 11.05 15.71
N THR A 76 -1.73 10.68 14.47
CA THR A 76 -1.72 11.60 13.33
C THR A 76 -2.65 12.80 13.55
N MET A 77 -3.86 12.58 14.11
CA MET A 77 -4.79 13.66 14.50
C MET A 77 -4.13 14.66 15.47
N ARG A 78 -3.51 14.15 16.54
CA ARG A 78 -2.89 15.02 17.57
C ARG A 78 -1.73 15.82 17.01
N ILE A 79 -0.93 15.24 16.13
CA ILE A 79 0.25 15.90 15.56
C ILE A 79 -0.14 16.92 14.50
N THR A 80 -1.08 16.59 13.62
CA THR A 80 -1.46 17.45 12.49
C THR A 80 -2.58 18.43 12.80
N GLY A 81 -3.36 18.19 13.88
CA GLY A 81 -4.59 18.92 14.18
C GLY A 81 -5.73 18.65 13.17
N MET A 82 -5.63 17.58 12.36
CA MET A 82 -6.65 17.21 11.39
C MET A 82 -7.70 16.29 12.02
N ASP A 83 -8.94 16.39 11.55
CA ASP A 83 -10.01 15.46 11.95
C ASP A 83 -9.77 14.04 11.43
N GLN A 84 -10.25 13.05 12.18
CA GLN A 84 -10.11 11.61 11.86
C GLN A 84 -10.67 11.27 10.47
N ASN A 85 -11.86 11.78 10.14
CA ASN A 85 -12.50 11.45 8.86
C ASN A 85 -11.73 12.09 7.69
N THR A 86 -11.15 13.27 7.91
CA THR A 86 -10.27 13.92 6.93
C THR A 86 -9.02 13.08 6.67
N ILE A 87 -8.37 12.54 7.71
CA ILE A 87 -7.20 11.67 7.57
C ILE A 87 -7.59 10.36 6.87
N MET A 88 -8.75 9.80 7.21
CA MET A 88 -9.23 8.56 6.57
C MET A 88 -9.55 8.78 5.09
N LYS A 89 -10.23 9.88 4.72
CA LYS A 89 -10.49 10.23 3.32
C LYS A 89 -9.17 10.46 2.57
N LEU A 90 -8.22 11.14 3.20
CA LEU A 90 -6.89 11.35 2.63
C LEU A 90 -6.16 10.04 2.34
N LEU A 91 -6.22 9.07 3.27
CA LEU A 91 -5.63 7.75 3.08
C LEU A 91 -6.25 7.02 1.87
N VAL A 92 -7.59 7.04 1.74
CA VAL A 92 -8.29 6.37 0.63
C VAL A 92 -7.88 7.00 -0.71
N LEU A 93 -7.94 8.32 -0.83
CA LEU A 93 -7.54 9.01 -2.06
C LEU A 93 -6.06 8.80 -2.43
N ALA A 94 -5.17 8.80 -1.44
CA ALA A 94 -3.76 8.50 -1.66
C ALA A 94 -3.56 7.04 -2.11
N GLY A 95 -4.28 6.10 -1.47
CA GLY A 95 -4.24 4.69 -1.83
C GLY A 95 -4.69 4.43 -3.26
N GLU A 96 -5.80 5.03 -3.69
CA GLU A 96 -6.30 4.92 -5.08
C GLU A 96 -5.30 5.45 -6.11
N ARG A 97 -4.62 6.56 -5.81
CA ARG A 97 -3.57 7.10 -6.70
C ARG A 97 -2.35 6.19 -6.75
N CYS A 98 -1.92 5.68 -5.60
CA CYS A 98 -0.81 4.73 -5.51
C CYS A 98 -1.12 3.42 -6.26
N GLU A 99 -2.35 2.90 -6.18
CA GLU A 99 -2.80 1.73 -6.94
C GLU A 99 -2.69 1.95 -8.44
N LYS A 100 -3.27 3.06 -8.94
CA LYS A 100 -3.20 3.43 -10.37
C LYS A 100 -1.76 3.65 -10.84
N LEU A 101 -0.93 4.27 -10.00
CA LEU A 101 0.49 4.50 -10.29
C LEU A 101 1.24 3.17 -10.44
N MET A 102 1.13 2.28 -9.46
CA MET A 102 1.78 0.97 -9.50
C MET A 102 1.29 0.13 -10.67
N GLY A 103 -0.01 0.12 -10.96
CA GLY A 103 -0.58 -0.59 -12.11
C GLY A 103 -0.10 -0.08 -13.47
N ARG A 104 0.39 1.18 -13.56
CA ARG A 104 1.01 1.71 -14.79
C ARG A 104 2.50 1.42 -14.89
N LEU A 105 3.20 1.44 -13.77
CA LEU A 105 4.67 1.39 -13.75
C LEU A 105 5.23 -0.02 -13.55
N ILE A 106 4.54 -0.85 -12.77
CA ILE A 106 4.98 -2.22 -12.50
C ILE A 106 4.31 -3.15 -13.53
N VAL A 107 4.82 -3.09 -14.74
CA VAL A 107 4.38 -3.92 -15.89
C VAL A 107 5.58 -4.37 -16.68
N ASN A 108 5.57 -5.62 -17.17
CA ASN A 108 6.65 -6.21 -17.95
C ASN A 108 8.03 -6.14 -17.26
N VAL A 109 8.06 -6.25 -15.93
CA VAL A 109 9.28 -6.18 -15.14
C VAL A 109 10.06 -7.49 -15.33
N PRO A 110 11.35 -7.45 -15.70
CA PRO A 110 12.18 -8.63 -15.72
C PRO A 110 12.33 -9.20 -14.30
N ALA A 111 11.88 -10.42 -14.10
CA ALA A 111 12.03 -11.15 -12.84
C ALA A 111 12.89 -12.39 -13.06
N ARG A 112 13.66 -12.78 -12.03
CA ARG A 112 14.46 -14.02 -12.05
C ARG A 112 14.04 -14.98 -10.95
N ASP A 113 13.80 -14.47 -9.76
CA ASP A 113 13.41 -15.25 -8.59
C ASP A 113 12.35 -14.47 -7.79
N VAL A 114 11.16 -15.02 -7.76
CA VAL A 114 9.99 -14.43 -7.11
C VAL A 114 9.62 -15.26 -5.89
N GLN A 115 9.34 -14.60 -4.79
CA GLN A 115 8.82 -15.23 -3.59
C GLN A 115 7.44 -14.68 -3.29
N ALA A 116 6.49 -15.58 -2.95
CA ALA A 116 5.14 -15.18 -2.60
C ALA A 116 4.67 -15.82 -1.29
N ASP A 117 3.91 -15.06 -0.50
CA ASP A 117 3.35 -15.47 0.80
C ASP A 117 2.14 -14.62 1.16
N GLU A 118 1.34 -15.03 2.15
CA GLU A 118 0.20 -14.26 2.64
C GLU A 118 0.44 -13.73 4.06
N ILE A 119 0.13 -12.45 4.25
CA ILE A 119 0.08 -11.87 5.58
C ILE A 119 -1.35 -11.77 6.09
N TRP A 120 -1.64 -12.44 7.21
CA TRP A 120 -2.93 -12.40 7.86
C TRP A 120 -3.18 -11.08 8.60
N GLY A 121 -4.38 -10.57 8.50
CA GLY A 121 -4.98 -9.52 9.27
C GLY A 121 -6.48 -9.75 9.41
N TYR A 122 -7.23 -8.72 9.79
CA TYR A 122 -8.70 -8.80 9.84
C TYR A 122 -9.33 -7.41 9.74
N VAL A 123 -10.60 -7.39 9.32
CA VAL A 123 -11.42 -6.19 9.25
C VAL A 123 -12.52 -6.28 10.29
N ARG A 124 -12.59 -5.29 11.18
CA ARG A 124 -13.55 -5.11 12.27
C ARG A 124 -13.47 -6.17 13.35
N LYS A 125 -13.55 -7.46 13.04
CA LYS A 125 -13.39 -8.61 13.93
C LYS A 125 -12.76 -9.79 13.20
N LYS A 126 -12.17 -10.71 13.93
CA LYS A 126 -11.65 -11.97 13.37
C LYS A 126 -12.80 -12.86 12.95
N GLU A 127 -12.57 -13.73 11.97
CA GLU A 127 -13.59 -14.69 11.50
C GLU A 127 -14.17 -15.52 12.65
N ALA A 128 -13.31 -16.07 13.50
CA ALA A 128 -13.71 -16.87 14.67
C ALA A 128 -14.54 -16.11 15.74
N HIS A 129 -14.66 -14.79 15.61
CA HIS A 129 -15.42 -13.95 16.55
C HIS A 129 -16.69 -13.36 15.91
N LYS A 130 -17.06 -13.81 14.72
CA LYS A 130 -18.35 -13.45 14.10
C LYS A 130 -19.50 -14.04 14.94
N LEU A 131 -20.57 -13.27 15.04
CA LEU A 131 -21.82 -13.78 15.59
C LEU A 131 -22.55 -14.61 14.50
N PRO A 132 -23.46 -15.55 14.88
CA PRO A 132 -24.22 -16.31 13.90
C PRO A 132 -24.97 -15.43 12.89
N THR A 133 -25.44 -14.25 13.31
CA THR A 133 -26.09 -13.25 12.46
C THR A 133 -25.14 -12.54 11.47
N GLU A 134 -23.84 -12.67 11.67
CA GLU A 134 -22.80 -12.04 10.85
C GLU A 134 -22.02 -13.06 9.98
N GLU A 135 -22.38 -14.34 10.03
CA GLU A 135 -21.67 -15.42 9.34
C GLU A 135 -21.50 -15.13 7.83
N ASN A 136 -22.56 -14.63 7.20
CA ASN A 136 -22.57 -14.29 5.77
C ASN A 136 -22.13 -12.83 5.47
N ASP A 137 -21.71 -12.07 6.47
CA ASP A 137 -21.22 -10.70 6.26
C ASP A 137 -19.76 -10.72 5.77
N ASN A 138 -19.59 -10.58 4.46
CA ASN A 138 -18.28 -10.52 3.81
C ASN A 138 -17.55 -9.19 4.04
N SER A 139 -18.19 -8.18 4.63
CA SER A 139 -17.56 -6.89 4.93
C SER A 139 -16.66 -6.93 6.17
N ILE A 140 -16.73 -8.01 6.96
CA ILE A 140 -15.96 -8.22 8.19
C ILE A 140 -15.27 -9.59 8.19
N GLY A 141 -14.32 -9.81 9.09
CA GLY A 141 -13.64 -11.09 9.28
C GLY A 141 -12.17 -11.05 8.84
N ASP A 142 -11.59 -12.22 8.70
CA ASP A 142 -10.18 -12.38 8.35
C ASP A 142 -9.88 -11.83 6.96
N ALA A 143 -8.72 -11.22 6.83
CA ALA A 143 -8.24 -10.61 5.61
C ALA A 143 -6.78 -11.02 5.38
N TYR A 144 -6.47 -11.48 4.19
CA TYR A 144 -5.13 -11.88 3.81
C TYR A 144 -4.64 -10.96 2.69
N CYS A 145 -3.43 -10.46 2.84
CA CYS A 145 -2.74 -9.78 1.76
C CYS A 145 -1.69 -10.73 1.19
N PHE A 146 -1.91 -11.17 -0.04
CA PHE A 146 -0.95 -11.92 -0.84
C PHE A 146 0.09 -10.95 -1.37
N VAL A 147 1.36 -11.30 -1.29
CA VAL A 147 2.47 -10.42 -1.69
C VAL A 147 3.47 -11.22 -2.52
N ALA A 148 3.86 -10.72 -3.69
CA ALA A 148 4.95 -11.23 -4.49
C ALA A 148 6.10 -10.23 -4.53
N ILE A 149 7.31 -10.69 -4.19
CA ILE A 149 8.53 -9.88 -4.20
C ILE A 149 9.58 -10.51 -5.12
N GLU A 150 10.23 -9.71 -5.96
CA GLU A 150 11.41 -10.13 -6.71
C GLU A 150 12.62 -10.08 -5.78
N ARG A 151 13.36 -11.21 -5.71
CA ARG A 151 14.41 -11.43 -4.71
C ARG A 151 15.59 -10.47 -4.83
N ASN A 152 16.03 -10.11 -6.04
CA ASN A 152 17.23 -9.31 -6.24
C ASN A 152 16.93 -7.82 -6.05
N SER A 153 15.96 -7.30 -6.77
CA SER A 153 15.53 -5.89 -6.68
C SER A 153 14.76 -5.54 -5.41
N LYS A 154 14.24 -6.55 -4.69
CA LYS A 154 13.31 -6.38 -3.56
C LYS A 154 12.00 -5.68 -3.95
N LEU A 155 11.71 -5.57 -5.24
CA LEU A 155 10.49 -4.95 -5.73
C LEU A 155 9.28 -5.81 -5.38
N VAL A 156 8.29 -5.23 -4.74
CA VAL A 156 6.97 -5.83 -4.62
C VAL A 156 6.30 -5.70 -5.98
N LEU A 157 6.22 -6.83 -6.70
CA LEU A 157 5.70 -6.92 -8.07
C LEU A 157 4.18 -6.81 -8.09
N ASN A 158 3.53 -7.54 -7.17
CA ASN A 158 2.08 -7.57 -7.08
C ASN A 158 1.63 -7.88 -5.64
N PHE A 159 0.43 -7.47 -5.31
CA PHE A 159 -0.27 -7.84 -4.09
C PHE A 159 -1.78 -7.89 -4.32
N ALA A 160 -2.47 -8.72 -3.56
CA ALA A 160 -3.92 -8.81 -3.57
C ALA A 160 -4.46 -8.93 -2.14
N LEU A 161 -5.56 -8.25 -1.84
CA LEU A 161 -6.22 -8.32 -0.54
C LEU A 161 -7.55 -9.07 -0.68
N GLY A 162 -7.72 -10.14 0.07
CA GLY A 162 -8.95 -10.92 0.01
C GLY A 162 -9.05 -11.97 1.12
N ARG A 163 -9.79 -13.03 0.86
CA ARG A 163 -9.85 -14.22 1.70
C ARG A 163 -8.69 -15.16 1.34
N ARG A 164 -8.39 -16.10 2.22
CA ARG A 164 -7.41 -17.15 1.91
C ARG A 164 -8.12 -18.29 1.16
N ASP A 165 -8.42 -18.02 -0.10
CA ASP A 165 -9.19 -18.89 -0.98
C ASP A 165 -8.62 -18.91 -2.40
N GLN A 166 -9.13 -19.84 -3.23
CA GLN A 166 -8.73 -19.99 -4.62
C GLN A 166 -8.96 -18.70 -5.42
N LYS A 167 -10.12 -18.06 -5.26
CA LYS A 167 -10.49 -16.87 -6.03
C LYS A 167 -9.49 -15.73 -5.83
N THR A 168 -9.09 -15.45 -4.59
CA THR A 168 -8.12 -14.40 -4.30
C THR A 168 -6.74 -14.77 -4.84
N THR A 169 -6.37 -16.05 -4.75
CA THR A 169 -5.11 -16.56 -5.29
C THR A 169 -5.04 -16.43 -6.81
N ASP A 170 -6.12 -16.73 -7.53
CA ASP A 170 -6.19 -16.58 -8.99
C ASP A 170 -6.00 -15.11 -9.39
N VAL A 171 -6.72 -14.18 -8.77
CA VAL A 171 -6.57 -12.73 -9.01
C VAL A 171 -5.13 -12.26 -8.72
N PHE A 172 -4.54 -12.78 -7.66
CA PHE A 172 -3.14 -12.45 -7.30
C PHE A 172 -2.15 -12.93 -8.36
N VAL A 173 -2.27 -14.18 -8.84
CA VAL A 173 -1.36 -14.76 -9.84
C VAL A 173 -1.57 -14.12 -11.22
N GLU A 174 -2.81 -13.78 -11.59
CA GLU A 174 -3.09 -13.01 -12.82
C GLU A 174 -2.42 -11.63 -12.77
N GLY A 175 -2.49 -10.94 -11.64
CA GLY A 175 -1.80 -9.67 -11.43
C GLY A 175 -0.27 -9.82 -11.50
N LEU A 176 0.29 -10.90 -10.96
CA LEU A 176 1.72 -11.21 -11.06
C LEU A 176 2.13 -11.46 -12.51
N ARG A 177 1.30 -12.16 -13.30
CA ARG A 177 1.53 -12.34 -14.74
C ARG A 177 1.60 -11.01 -15.48
N ALA A 178 0.70 -10.08 -15.15
CA ALA A 178 0.69 -8.76 -15.78
C ALA A 178 1.91 -7.89 -15.37
N ALA A 179 2.39 -8.05 -14.13
CA ALA A 179 3.54 -7.32 -13.62
C ALA A 179 4.88 -7.79 -14.20
N THR A 180 5.00 -9.09 -14.53
CA THR A 180 6.25 -9.72 -14.98
C THR A 180 6.38 -9.75 -16.50
N SER A 181 7.63 -9.63 -16.99
CA SER A 181 7.94 -9.81 -18.41
C SER A 181 7.74 -11.28 -18.84
N PRO A 182 7.63 -11.58 -20.16
CA PRO A 182 7.53 -12.95 -20.65
C PRO A 182 8.78 -13.82 -20.42
N GLN A 183 9.86 -13.26 -19.88
CA GLN A 183 11.07 -14.01 -19.57
C GLN A 183 10.82 -15.07 -18.50
N HIS A 184 11.54 -16.18 -18.61
CA HIS A 184 11.45 -17.28 -17.66
C HIS A 184 11.99 -16.87 -16.28
N PHE A 185 11.32 -17.27 -15.21
CA PHE A 185 11.72 -17.01 -13.83
C PHE A 185 11.34 -18.17 -12.90
N GLN A 186 11.91 -18.21 -11.71
CA GLN A 186 11.48 -19.14 -10.69
C GLN A 186 10.53 -18.45 -9.71
N ILE A 187 9.50 -19.17 -9.24
CA ILE A 187 8.64 -18.74 -8.14
C ILE A 187 8.65 -19.74 -7.00
N THR A 188 8.77 -19.24 -5.77
CA THR A 188 8.67 -20.04 -4.55
C THR A 188 7.55 -19.50 -3.67
N THR A 189 6.66 -20.41 -3.21
CA THR A 189 5.59 -20.07 -2.24
C THR A 189 5.69 -20.95 -1.00
N ASP A 190 4.84 -20.66 0.01
CA ASP A 190 4.57 -21.63 1.08
C ASP A 190 3.74 -22.84 0.58
N GLY A 191 3.35 -23.74 1.49
CA GLY A 191 2.56 -24.93 1.17
C GLY A 191 1.07 -24.69 0.95
N PHE A 192 0.60 -23.46 0.72
CA PHE A 192 -0.81 -23.18 0.49
C PHE A 192 -1.27 -23.75 -0.86
N GLN A 193 -2.20 -24.71 -0.83
CA GLN A 193 -2.62 -25.50 -1.98
C GLN A 193 -3.15 -24.70 -3.19
N PRO A 194 -3.95 -23.64 -3.03
CA PRO A 194 -4.45 -22.84 -4.14
C PRO A 194 -3.36 -22.27 -5.07
N TYR A 195 -2.14 -22.06 -4.59
CA TYR A 195 -1.04 -21.63 -5.45
C TYR A 195 -0.75 -22.63 -6.57
N ILE A 196 -0.90 -23.95 -6.30
CA ILE A 196 -0.58 -24.97 -7.28
C ILE A 196 -1.43 -24.77 -8.54
N SER A 197 -2.75 -24.73 -8.39
CA SER A 197 -3.64 -24.56 -9.55
C SER A 197 -3.48 -23.18 -10.20
N ALA A 198 -3.40 -22.10 -9.41
CA ALA A 198 -3.30 -20.73 -9.93
C ALA A 198 -2.01 -20.54 -10.75
N ILE A 199 -0.85 -20.97 -10.24
CA ILE A 199 0.44 -20.80 -10.91
C ILE A 199 0.54 -21.72 -12.12
N THR A 200 0.18 -23.00 -12.00
CA THR A 200 0.24 -23.94 -13.14
C THR A 200 -0.70 -23.57 -14.27
N THR A 201 -1.84 -22.96 -13.98
CA THR A 201 -2.76 -22.50 -15.02
C THR A 201 -2.29 -21.19 -15.66
N THR A 202 -1.78 -20.24 -14.86
CA THR A 202 -1.54 -18.88 -15.33
C THR A 202 -0.12 -18.63 -15.81
N LEU A 203 0.91 -19.29 -15.22
CA LEU A 203 2.33 -19.00 -15.43
C LEU A 203 3.13 -20.18 -16.00
N SER A 204 2.49 -21.30 -16.39
CA SER A 204 3.19 -22.49 -16.90
C SER A 204 4.06 -22.25 -18.13
N ASP A 205 3.80 -21.20 -18.87
CA ASP A 205 4.55 -20.82 -20.07
C ASP A 205 5.90 -20.12 -19.77
N ARG A 206 6.13 -19.73 -18.50
CA ARG A 206 7.27 -18.85 -18.18
C ARG A 206 7.88 -19.02 -16.80
N CYS A 207 7.47 -19.98 -15.98
CA CYS A 207 8.10 -20.14 -14.67
C CYS A 207 8.36 -21.60 -14.26
N ASP A 208 9.43 -21.77 -13.48
CA ASP A 208 9.63 -22.92 -12.62
C ASP A 208 9.01 -22.65 -11.26
N PHE A 209 8.31 -23.63 -10.69
CA PHE A 209 7.57 -23.45 -9.46
C PHE A 209 7.94 -24.47 -8.40
N ALA A 210 8.26 -23.99 -7.21
CA ALA A 210 8.47 -24.80 -6.02
C ALA A 210 7.68 -24.28 -4.82
N GLN A 211 7.32 -25.17 -3.92
CA GLN A 211 6.81 -24.85 -2.58
C GLN A 211 7.86 -25.15 -1.52
N LEU A 212 7.97 -24.29 -0.51
CA LEU A 212 8.75 -24.52 0.69
C LEU A 212 7.80 -24.86 1.84
N ILE A 213 7.66 -26.14 2.13
CA ILE A 213 6.78 -26.64 3.19
C ILE A 213 7.53 -26.61 4.52
N LYS A 214 7.05 -25.82 5.49
CA LYS A 214 7.62 -25.76 6.84
C LYS A 214 6.94 -26.80 7.73
N VAL A 215 7.73 -27.75 8.23
CA VAL A 215 7.28 -28.69 9.26
C VAL A 215 7.53 -28.07 10.63
N TYR A 216 6.45 -27.89 11.38
CA TYR A 216 6.51 -27.32 12.71
C TYR A 216 6.54 -28.39 13.79
N GLY A 217 7.41 -28.21 14.79
CA GLY A 217 7.45 -29.06 15.96
C GLY A 217 6.19 -28.88 16.85
N LYS A 218 5.96 -29.85 17.72
CA LYS A 218 4.92 -29.70 18.77
C LYS A 218 5.43 -28.68 19.78
N SER A 219 4.81 -27.49 19.83
CA SER A 219 5.04 -26.55 20.91
C SER A 219 4.41 -27.05 22.20
N MET A 220 5.06 -26.87 23.36
CA MET A 220 4.46 -27.12 24.66
C MET A 220 3.23 -26.25 24.87
N GLU A 221 2.15 -26.78 25.44
CA GLU A 221 0.81 -26.14 25.51
C GLU A 221 0.78 -24.77 26.21
N GLU A 222 1.78 -24.43 27.01
CA GLU A 222 1.84 -23.20 27.81
C GLU A 222 2.45 -21.99 27.00
N GLU A 223 3.21 -22.22 25.92
CA GLU A 223 3.90 -21.15 25.18
C GLU A 223 3.17 -20.65 23.92
N HIS A 224 2.00 -21.22 23.59
CA HIS A 224 1.28 -20.97 22.32
C HIS A 224 0.86 -19.53 22.04
N ARG A 225 0.88 -18.62 23.01
CA ARG A 225 0.40 -17.24 22.79
C ARG A 225 1.44 -16.30 22.21
N TYR A 226 2.73 -16.53 22.41
CA TYR A 226 3.76 -15.53 22.13
C TYR A 226 4.97 -16.06 21.35
N SER A 227 5.22 -17.36 21.35
CA SER A 227 6.32 -17.97 20.59
C SER A 227 5.76 -18.76 19.41
N PRO A 228 6.24 -18.51 18.18
CA PRO A 228 5.90 -19.37 17.05
C PRO A 228 6.48 -20.78 17.31
N PRO A 229 5.81 -21.86 16.87
CA PRO A 229 6.38 -23.20 16.97
C PRO A 229 7.71 -23.26 16.22
N GLU A 230 8.65 -24.02 16.74
CA GLU A 230 9.95 -24.21 16.11
C GLU A 230 9.80 -24.90 14.75
N VAL A 231 10.44 -24.33 13.73
CA VAL A 231 10.50 -24.97 12.41
C VAL A 231 11.53 -26.09 12.49
N LEU A 232 11.07 -27.34 12.43
CA LEU A 232 11.94 -28.50 12.52
C LEU A 232 12.75 -28.68 11.23
N GLU A 233 12.09 -28.62 10.06
CA GLU A 233 12.73 -28.78 8.77
C GLU A 233 11.93 -28.08 7.67
N PRO A 234 12.57 -27.26 6.82
CA PRO A 234 11.97 -26.77 5.60
C PRO A 234 12.13 -27.83 4.50
N LEU A 235 11.01 -28.30 3.94
CA LEU A 235 11.01 -29.28 2.83
C LEU A 235 10.76 -28.56 1.51
N PRO A 236 11.78 -28.39 0.64
CA PRO A 236 11.61 -27.91 -0.71
C PRO A 236 10.87 -28.97 -1.54
N LYS A 237 9.80 -28.57 -2.22
CA LYS A 237 9.00 -29.44 -3.09
C LYS A 237 8.88 -28.78 -4.46
N PRO A 238 9.62 -29.29 -5.47
CA PRO A 238 9.38 -28.94 -6.87
C PRO A 238 7.94 -29.30 -7.29
N ILE A 239 7.25 -28.39 -7.97
CA ILE A 239 5.87 -28.60 -8.43
C ILE A 239 5.79 -28.57 -9.96
N MET A 240 6.51 -27.67 -10.62
CA MET A 240 6.45 -27.47 -12.06
C MET A 240 7.79 -26.97 -12.58
N GLY A 241 8.22 -27.49 -13.73
CA GLY A 241 9.51 -27.17 -14.34
C GLY A 241 10.70 -27.79 -13.60
N GLU A 242 11.84 -27.12 -13.68
CA GLU A 242 13.10 -27.51 -13.04
C GLU A 242 13.61 -26.41 -12.10
N PRO A 243 12.94 -26.18 -10.98
CA PRO A 243 13.35 -25.11 -10.07
C PRO A 243 14.72 -25.40 -9.46
N ASP A 244 15.60 -24.38 -9.44
CA ASP A 244 16.90 -24.43 -8.81
C ASP A 244 16.73 -24.58 -7.28
N PRO A 245 17.22 -25.71 -6.71
CA PRO A 245 17.08 -26.00 -5.28
C PRO A 245 17.66 -24.88 -4.36
N ASP A 246 18.74 -24.22 -4.77
CA ASP A 246 19.44 -23.19 -4.00
C ASP A 246 18.64 -21.88 -3.94
N LEU A 247 17.67 -21.72 -4.83
CA LEU A 247 16.79 -20.56 -4.86
C LEU A 247 15.46 -20.80 -4.14
N ILE A 248 15.13 -22.05 -3.77
CA ILE A 248 13.86 -22.35 -3.06
C ILE A 248 13.89 -21.79 -1.65
N CYS A 249 13.31 -20.60 -1.49
CA CYS A 249 13.35 -19.81 -0.26
C CYS A 249 12.16 -18.86 -0.18
N THR A 250 11.66 -18.59 1.05
CA THR A 250 10.59 -17.60 1.33
C THR A 250 11.05 -16.47 2.25
N SER A 251 12.34 -16.40 2.59
CA SER A 251 12.87 -15.47 3.60
C SER A 251 12.68 -13.99 3.24
N HIS A 252 12.71 -13.63 1.96
CA HIS A 252 12.55 -12.24 1.55
C HIS A 252 11.10 -11.77 1.67
N VAL A 253 10.13 -12.60 1.24
CA VAL A 253 8.71 -12.26 1.41
C VAL A 253 8.31 -12.29 2.88
N GLU A 254 8.84 -13.19 3.71
CA GLU A 254 8.65 -13.19 5.16
C GLU A 254 9.24 -11.93 5.82
N ARG A 255 10.42 -11.50 5.38
CA ARG A 255 11.00 -10.22 5.81
C ARG A 255 10.13 -9.04 5.39
N GLN A 256 9.53 -9.08 4.20
CA GLN A 256 8.58 -8.07 3.75
C GLN A 256 7.32 -8.07 4.63
N ASN A 257 6.80 -9.23 4.98
CA ASN A 257 5.67 -9.37 5.91
C ASN A 257 5.98 -8.76 7.28
N LEU A 258 7.21 -8.93 7.79
CA LEU A 258 7.66 -8.24 9.01
C LEU A 258 7.72 -6.72 8.82
N THR A 259 8.23 -6.24 7.68
CA THR A 259 8.27 -4.81 7.34
C THR A 259 6.86 -4.20 7.33
N ILE A 260 5.88 -4.88 6.74
CA ILE A 260 4.46 -4.48 6.77
C ILE A 260 3.97 -4.34 8.22
N ARG A 261 4.24 -5.31 9.08
CA ARG A 261 3.79 -5.27 10.50
C ARG A 261 4.44 -4.14 11.29
N MET A 262 5.67 -3.77 10.96
CA MET A 262 6.40 -2.67 11.63
C MET A 262 5.95 -1.29 11.14
N SER A 263 5.71 -1.14 9.83
CA SER A 263 5.44 0.16 9.20
C SER A 263 3.94 0.48 9.06
N MET A 264 3.07 -0.53 9.06
CA MET A 264 1.62 -0.35 8.99
C MET A 264 0.96 -0.59 10.34
N ARG A 265 0.56 0.46 11.05
CA ARG A 265 -0.09 0.34 12.36
C ARG A 265 -1.29 -0.61 12.36
N ARG A 266 -2.01 -0.71 11.26
CA ARG A 266 -3.18 -1.60 11.08
C ARG A 266 -2.83 -3.08 11.10
N MET A 267 -1.59 -3.41 10.78
CA MET A 267 -1.07 -4.78 10.70
C MET A 267 -0.24 -5.17 11.93
N THR A 268 -0.01 -4.23 12.86
CA THR A 268 0.69 -4.51 14.13
C THR A 268 -0.18 -5.44 14.98
N ARG A 269 0.39 -6.57 15.42
CA ARG A 269 -0.29 -7.55 16.28
C ARG A 269 -0.57 -6.97 17.67
N LEU A 270 -1.57 -7.52 18.36
CA LEU A 270 -1.92 -7.21 19.75
C LEU A 270 -2.26 -5.72 19.98
N THR A 271 -2.87 -5.07 19.00
CA THR A 271 -3.33 -3.67 19.12
C THR A 271 -4.75 -3.51 18.61
N ASN A 272 -5.44 -2.47 19.08
CA ASN A 272 -6.78 -2.09 18.60
C ASN A 272 -6.75 -1.21 17.33
N ALA A 273 -5.64 -1.25 16.57
CA ALA A 273 -5.45 -0.39 15.40
C ALA A 273 -5.93 -1.02 14.09
N PHE A 274 -6.60 -2.14 14.13
CA PHE A 274 -7.14 -2.85 12.96
C PHE A 274 -8.12 -2.00 12.13
N SER A 275 -8.23 -2.30 10.86
CA SER A 275 -9.17 -1.63 9.96
C SER A 275 -10.62 -2.03 10.25
N LYS A 276 -11.53 -1.05 10.13
CA LYS A 276 -12.99 -1.28 10.25
C LYS A 276 -13.69 -1.44 8.92
N LYS A 277 -12.98 -1.20 7.80
CA LYS A 277 -13.48 -1.33 6.42
C LYS A 277 -12.38 -1.86 5.52
N TRP A 278 -12.73 -2.68 4.54
CA TRP A 278 -11.82 -3.21 3.53
C TRP A 278 -11.13 -2.13 2.72
N GLU A 279 -11.89 -1.14 2.25
CA GLU A 279 -11.39 0.03 1.54
C GLU A 279 -10.21 0.71 2.25
N ASN A 280 -10.33 0.92 3.56
CA ASN A 280 -9.28 1.55 4.35
C ASN A 280 -8.05 0.65 4.53
N LEU A 281 -8.23 -0.66 4.55
CA LEU A 281 -7.13 -1.63 4.62
C LEU A 281 -6.41 -1.68 3.27
N TRP A 282 -7.16 -1.78 2.18
CA TRP A 282 -6.65 -1.74 0.82
C TRP A 282 -5.83 -0.48 0.55
N ALA A 283 -6.41 0.69 0.81
CA ALA A 283 -5.73 1.98 0.63
C ALA A 283 -4.42 2.08 1.43
N ALA A 284 -4.39 1.51 2.64
CA ALA A 284 -3.16 1.48 3.44
C ALA A 284 -2.09 0.58 2.83
N TYR A 285 -2.45 -0.57 2.24
CA TYR A 285 -1.52 -1.42 1.51
C TYR A 285 -1.01 -0.73 0.23
N CYS A 286 -1.89 -0.11 -0.56
CA CYS A 286 -1.50 0.61 -1.76
C CYS A 286 -0.48 1.72 -1.46
N LEU A 287 -0.75 2.54 -0.42
CA LEU A 287 0.18 3.58 0.01
C LEU A 287 1.50 2.99 0.54
N HIS A 288 1.45 1.92 1.33
CA HIS A 288 2.63 1.27 1.88
C HIS A 288 3.54 0.70 0.78
N PHE A 289 2.99 -0.05 -0.18
CA PHE A 289 3.79 -0.67 -1.23
C PHE A 289 4.32 0.35 -2.24
N ALA A 290 3.55 1.39 -2.57
CA ALA A 290 4.05 2.47 -3.40
C ALA A 290 5.23 3.19 -2.71
N TYR A 291 5.10 3.52 -1.43
CA TYR A 291 6.20 4.11 -0.67
C TYR A 291 7.40 3.18 -0.57
N TYR A 292 7.19 1.91 -0.26
CA TYR A 292 8.25 0.90 -0.18
C TYR A 292 9.02 0.78 -1.50
N ASN A 293 8.31 0.68 -2.61
CA ASN A 293 8.91 0.48 -3.93
C ASN A 293 9.64 1.74 -4.44
N PHE A 294 9.06 2.93 -4.26
CA PHE A 294 9.54 4.14 -4.95
C PHE A 294 10.26 5.15 -4.04
N CYS A 295 9.93 5.22 -2.75
CA CYS A 295 10.44 6.26 -1.85
C CYS A 295 11.46 5.74 -0.83
N ARG A 296 11.33 4.49 -0.41
CA ARG A 296 12.15 3.94 0.66
C ARG A 296 13.46 3.36 0.11
N VAL A 297 14.60 3.95 0.48
CA VAL A 297 15.91 3.38 0.18
C VAL A 297 16.11 2.08 0.96
N HIS A 298 16.37 0.98 0.25
CA HIS A 298 16.62 -0.31 0.86
C HIS A 298 18.07 -0.39 1.32
N LYS A 299 18.31 -0.80 2.58
CA LYS A 299 19.64 -0.76 3.21
C LYS A 299 20.71 -1.53 2.42
N THR A 300 20.38 -2.70 1.88
CA THR A 300 21.34 -3.54 1.14
C THR A 300 21.52 -3.10 -0.31
N LEU A 301 20.47 -2.55 -0.94
CA LEU A 301 20.53 -2.05 -2.33
C LEU A 301 21.17 -0.67 -2.41
N ARG A 302 21.01 0.15 -1.36
CA ARG A 302 21.37 1.58 -1.30
C ARG A 302 20.59 2.48 -2.27
N VAL A 303 19.60 1.91 -2.94
CA VAL A 303 18.61 2.56 -3.80
C VAL A 303 17.22 2.06 -3.44
N THR A 304 16.18 2.57 -4.09
CA THR A 304 14.83 2.04 -3.91
C THR A 304 14.64 0.75 -4.74
N PRO A 305 13.72 -0.14 -4.37
CA PRO A 305 13.40 -1.32 -5.17
C PRO A 305 13.03 -0.98 -6.62
N ALA A 306 12.30 0.10 -6.86
CA ALA A 306 11.94 0.55 -8.20
C ALA A 306 13.15 1.04 -9.01
N MET A 307 14.15 1.66 -8.37
CA MET A 307 15.41 2.03 -9.03
C MET A 307 16.23 0.79 -9.38
N GLU A 308 16.35 -0.17 -8.47
CA GLU A 308 17.07 -1.43 -8.73
C GLU A 308 16.44 -2.22 -9.87
N ALA A 309 15.11 -2.19 -9.98
CA ALA A 309 14.37 -2.82 -11.07
C ALA A 309 14.37 -1.99 -12.38
N GLY A 310 15.00 -0.83 -12.42
CA GLY A 310 15.06 0.06 -13.60
C GLY A 310 13.73 0.77 -13.93
N ILE A 311 12.79 0.83 -12.97
CA ILE A 311 11.49 1.48 -13.15
C ILE A 311 11.55 2.97 -12.81
N ALA A 312 12.43 3.37 -11.91
CA ALA A 312 12.63 4.75 -11.49
C ALA A 312 14.11 5.11 -11.58
N ASP A 313 14.41 6.38 -11.82
CA ASP A 313 15.77 6.94 -11.95
C ASP A 313 16.25 7.71 -10.72
N HIS A 314 15.36 7.94 -9.76
CA HIS A 314 15.64 8.63 -8.51
C HIS A 314 14.78 8.11 -7.35
N VAL A 315 15.10 8.54 -6.13
CA VAL A 315 14.29 8.29 -4.93
C VAL A 315 13.10 9.26 -4.94
N TRP A 316 11.88 8.71 -5.06
CA TRP A 316 10.68 9.53 -5.13
C TRP A 316 10.32 10.15 -3.77
N GLU A 317 9.73 11.34 -3.82
CA GLU A 317 9.04 11.93 -2.68
C GLU A 317 7.57 11.49 -2.63
N ILE A 318 6.95 11.54 -1.45
CA ILE A 318 5.52 11.18 -1.29
C ILE A 318 4.61 11.99 -2.22
N ARG A 319 4.97 13.24 -2.53
CA ARG A 319 4.18 14.08 -3.45
C ARG A 319 4.12 13.50 -4.87
N GLU A 320 5.13 12.78 -5.30
CA GLU A 320 5.20 12.15 -6.63
C GLU A 320 4.29 10.92 -6.71
N LEU A 321 4.09 10.23 -5.59
CA LEU A 321 3.10 9.14 -5.49
C LEU A 321 1.66 9.65 -5.66
N LEU A 322 1.43 10.95 -5.47
CA LEU A 322 0.12 11.59 -5.50
C LEU A 322 -0.16 12.35 -6.80
N ALA A 323 0.78 12.34 -7.74
CA ALA A 323 0.70 13.08 -9.00
C ALA A 323 -0.30 12.48 -10.01
#